data_fb2ecd1692455613dd81cc947a5ceb96
#
_entry.id   fb2ecd1692455613dd81cc947a5ceb96
#
_cell.length_a   1.000
_cell.length_b   1.000
_cell.length_c   1.000
_cell.angle_alpha   90.00
_cell.angle_beta   90.00
_cell.angle_gamma   90.00
#
_symmetry.space_group_name_H-M   'P 1'
#
loop_
_entity.id
_entity.type
_entity.pdbx_description
1 polymer ?
#
loop_
_entity_poly.entity_id
_entity_poly.type
_entity_poly.pdbx_seq_one_letter_code
_entity_poly.pdbx_strand_id
1 'polypeptide(L)'
;MKYIMTYYRPDNKLVDRIFGGFARDLGNPSGSSLDLFSYLHFDRTSHGPPMPEGFTLRECLPDDFTVFRDFYRNSSGGLLFDAFRPDMDMQPLEEKFQSRGFKRGCRTYCLCREDKHLAFLLVNQSDLGLNLSDLLNGIHVFIIDEKTLEWPVLQAALSSLSGVYSVGRIPTLVYPATYLAREGVTADKQYQLWIMTGDPYSELFTDYMRRKFRVRYEEPPKK
;
A
#
# COMPACT_ATOMS: atom_id res chain seq x y z
N MET A 1 17.29 5.93 9.81
CA MET A 1 16.17 5.30 9.05
C MET A 1 15.05 6.32 8.99
N LYS A 2 14.47 6.58 7.80
CA LYS A 2 13.48 7.66 7.65
C LYS A 2 12.06 7.20 8.02
N TYR A 3 11.70 5.97 7.61
CA TYR A 3 10.39 5.37 7.87
C TYR A 3 10.53 3.94 8.34
N ILE A 4 9.61 3.52 9.22
CA ILE A 4 9.38 2.14 9.64
C ILE A 4 7.95 1.81 9.26
N MET A 5 7.71 0.66 8.64
CA MET A 5 6.37 0.26 8.24
C MET A 5 6.15 -1.24 8.35
N THR A 6 4.91 -1.62 8.57
CA THR A 6 4.49 -3.02 8.54
C THR A 6 3.03 -3.15 8.14
N TYR A 7 2.74 -4.25 7.42
CA TYR A 7 1.37 -4.71 7.22
C TYR A 7 1.01 -5.76 8.27
N TYR A 8 -0.18 -5.67 8.82
CA TYR A 8 -0.71 -6.68 9.73
C TYR A 8 -2.22 -6.85 9.57
N ARG A 9 -2.72 -7.98 10.06
CA ARG A 9 -4.16 -8.26 10.11
C ARG A 9 -4.80 -7.46 11.23
N PRO A 10 -5.90 -6.70 11.01
CA PRO A 10 -6.57 -5.95 12.07
C PRO A 10 -7.10 -6.82 13.22
N ASP A 11 -7.37 -8.11 12.94
CA ASP A 11 -7.81 -9.10 13.94
C ASP A 11 -6.63 -9.62 14.82
N ASN A 12 -5.39 -9.33 14.48
CA ASN A 12 -4.23 -9.61 15.32
C ASN A 12 -4.13 -8.56 16.44
N LYS A 13 -4.89 -8.79 17.52
CA LYS A 13 -5.04 -7.84 18.62
C LYS A 13 -3.73 -7.46 19.31
N LEU A 14 -2.72 -8.36 19.34
CA LEU A 14 -1.42 -8.04 19.93
C LEU A 14 -0.68 -7.03 19.05
N VAL A 15 -0.62 -7.29 17.76
CA VAL A 15 0.08 -6.43 16.80
C VAL A 15 -0.63 -5.09 16.67
N ASP A 16 -1.98 -5.08 16.62
CA ASP A 16 -2.74 -3.83 16.60
C ASP A 16 -2.58 -3.03 17.89
N ARG A 17 -2.46 -3.67 19.06
CA ARG A 17 -2.18 -2.98 20.31
C ARG A 17 -0.80 -2.29 20.30
N ILE A 18 0.18 -2.88 19.62
CA ILE A 18 1.52 -2.30 19.46
C ILE A 18 1.49 -1.12 18.50
N PHE A 19 1.21 -1.39 17.24
CA PHE A 19 1.38 -0.41 16.16
C PHE A 19 0.17 0.51 16.03
N GLY A 20 -1.02 -0.06 15.92
CA GLY A 20 -2.26 0.70 15.84
C GLY A 20 -2.53 1.47 17.12
N GLY A 21 -2.25 0.86 18.28
CA GLY A 21 -2.37 1.51 19.58
C GLY A 21 -1.46 2.72 19.71
N PHE A 22 -0.21 2.63 19.22
CA PHE A 22 0.71 3.77 19.21
C PHE A 22 0.23 4.91 18.32
N ALA A 23 -0.18 4.60 17.09
CA ALA A 23 -0.66 5.64 16.16
C ALA A 23 -1.88 6.38 16.70
N ARG A 24 -2.82 5.64 17.34
CA ARG A 24 -4.01 6.24 18.00
C ARG A 24 -3.65 7.06 19.25
N ASP A 25 -2.69 6.59 20.06
CA ASP A 25 -2.21 7.30 21.26
C ASP A 25 -1.49 8.60 20.86
N LEU A 26 -0.71 8.57 19.79
CA LEU A 26 0.00 9.72 19.25
C LEU A 26 -0.95 10.79 18.68
N GLY A 27 -2.04 10.36 18.00
CA GLY A 27 -3.03 11.26 17.40
C GLY A 27 -2.48 12.20 16.31
N ASN A 28 -1.29 11.91 15.78
CA ASN A 28 -0.61 12.71 14.75
C ASN A 28 -0.29 11.86 13.52
N PRO A 29 -1.15 11.90 12.47
CA PRO A 29 -0.95 11.10 11.27
C PRO A 29 0.36 11.40 10.50
N SER A 30 0.91 12.61 10.65
CA SER A 30 2.21 12.96 10.03
C SER A 30 3.40 12.32 10.74
N GLY A 31 3.23 11.86 11.97
CA GLY A 31 4.24 11.12 12.73
C GLY A 31 4.06 9.62 12.66
N SER A 32 2.81 9.16 12.72
CA SER A 32 2.44 7.75 12.59
C SER A 32 1.02 7.61 12.03
N SER A 33 0.88 6.92 10.92
CA SER A 33 -0.39 6.72 10.21
C SER A 33 -0.85 5.26 10.21
N LEU A 34 -2.17 5.10 10.02
CA LEU A 34 -2.85 3.82 9.89
C LEU A 34 -3.74 3.87 8.66
N ASP A 35 -3.50 2.97 7.71
CA ASP A 35 -4.30 2.84 6.50
C ASP A 35 -4.88 1.43 6.39
N LEU A 36 -6.19 1.33 6.24
CA LEU A 36 -6.87 0.06 6.10
C LEU A 36 -7.11 -0.26 4.63
N PHE A 37 -6.62 -1.42 4.21
CA PHE A 37 -6.76 -1.95 2.86
C PHE A 37 -7.65 -3.19 2.86
N SER A 38 -8.48 -3.30 1.84
CA SER A 38 -9.04 -4.59 1.44
C SER A 38 -8.04 -5.34 0.57
N TYR A 39 -7.95 -6.65 0.78
CA TYR A 39 -7.08 -7.53 0.00
C TYR A 39 -7.92 -8.55 -0.75
N LEU A 40 -7.60 -8.74 -2.02
CA LEU A 40 -8.14 -9.80 -2.85
C LEU A 40 -7.03 -10.38 -3.74
N HIS A 41 -7.27 -11.59 -4.24
CA HIS A 41 -6.49 -12.12 -5.36
C HIS A 41 -7.23 -11.82 -6.66
N PHE A 42 -6.64 -10.98 -7.49
CA PHE A 42 -7.15 -10.78 -8.83
C PHE A 42 -6.74 -11.96 -9.72
N ASP A 43 -7.72 -12.61 -10.33
CA ASP A 43 -7.46 -13.73 -11.23
C ASP A 43 -7.03 -13.21 -12.61
N ARG A 44 -5.79 -13.52 -13.01
CA ARG A 44 -5.21 -13.12 -14.28
C ARG A 44 -5.98 -13.69 -15.48
N THR A 45 -6.60 -14.87 -15.32
CA THR A 45 -7.37 -15.51 -16.38
C THR A 45 -8.77 -14.90 -16.54
N SER A 46 -9.22 -14.11 -15.57
CA SER A 46 -10.43 -13.31 -15.70
C SER A 46 -10.23 -12.27 -16.78
N HIS A 47 -10.75 -12.54 -17.97
CA HIS A 47 -10.84 -11.52 -18.99
C HIS A 47 -11.81 -10.45 -18.49
N GLY A 48 -11.25 -9.37 -17.93
CA GLY A 48 -12.05 -8.21 -17.53
C GLY A 48 -12.79 -7.64 -18.75
N PRO A 49 -13.84 -6.86 -18.53
CA PRO A 49 -14.48 -6.13 -19.61
C PRO A 49 -13.44 -5.25 -20.30
N PRO A 50 -13.62 -4.93 -21.59
CA PRO A 50 -12.80 -3.90 -22.23
C PRO A 50 -12.95 -2.59 -21.46
N MET A 51 -11.91 -1.76 -21.48
CA MET A 51 -11.96 -0.43 -20.86
C MET A 51 -13.10 0.37 -21.50
N PRO A 52 -14.07 0.89 -20.73
CA PRO A 52 -15.19 1.64 -21.28
C PRO A 52 -14.71 2.95 -21.94
N GLU A 53 -15.51 3.44 -22.88
CA GLU A 53 -15.24 4.73 -23.53
C GLU A 53 -15.15 5.87 -22.51
N GLY A 54 -14.23 6.81 -22.74
CA GLY A 54 -13.97 7.94 -21.85
C GLY A 54 -13.06 7.61 -20.66
N PHE A 55 -12.70 6.34 -20.44
CA PHE A 55 -11.73 5.95 -19.42
C PHE A 55 -10.38 5.62 -20.04
N THR A 56 -9.32 6.02 -19.37
CA THR A 56 -7.94 5.75 -19.79
C THR A 56 -7.11 5.22 -18.64
N LEU A 57 -6.28 4.22 -18.94
CA LEU A 57 -5.25 3.73 -18.04
C LEU A 57 -3.90 4.03 -18.68
N ARG A 58 -3.06 4.79 -18.01
CA ARG A 58 -1.73 5.16 -18.50
C ARG A 58 -0.72 5.20 -17.37
N GLU A 59 0.55 5.10 -17.69
CA GLU A 59 1.61 5.36 -16.72
C GLU A 59 1.58 6.82 -16.25
N CYS A 60 1.87 7.05 -14.96
CA CYS A 60 1.84 8.36 -14.36
C CYS A 60 2.93 9.27 -14.94
N LEU A 61 2.56 10.51 -15.18
CA LEU A 61 3.47 11.62 -15.46
C LEU A 61 3.83 12.35 -14.15
N PRO A 62 4.88 13.18 -14.13
CA PRO A 62 5.29 13.90 -12.92
C PRO A 62 4.18 14.68 -12.21
N ASP A 63 3.29 15.32 -12.99
CA ASP A 63 2.20 16.14 -12.44
C ASP A 63 1.13 15.28 -11.73
N ASP A 64 0.91 14.05 -12.18
CA ASP A 64 -0.04 13.13 -11.56
C ASP A 64 0.33 12.83 -10.10
N PHE A 65 1.62 12.77 -9.80
CA PHE A 65 2.10 12.50 -8.44
C PHE A 65 1.76 13.62 -7.44
N THR A 66 1.56 14.85 -7.92
CA THR A 66 1.06 15.94 -7.07
C THR A 66 -0.36 15.65 -6.62
N VAL A 67 -1.23 15.24 -7.55
CA VAL A 67 -2.62 14.86 -7.24
C VAL A 67 -2.66 13.68 -6.26
N PHE A 68 -1.83 12.66 -6.48
CA PHE A 68 -1.76 11.49 -5.60
C PHE A 68 -1.29 11.87 -4.19
N ARG A 69 -0.23 12.68 -4.08
CA ARG A 69 0.31 13.15 -2.81
C ARG A 69 -0.71 13.95 -2.01
N ASP A 70 -1.39 14.90 -2.67
CA ASP A 70 -2.37 15.76 -2.01
C ASP A 70 -3.59 14.98 -1.55
N PHE A 71 -4.09 14.06 -2.39
CA PHE A 71 -5.16 13.16 -1.99
C PHE A 71 -4.78 12.38 -0.72
N TYR A 72 -3.60 11.77 -0.74
CA TYR A 72 -3.18 10.90 0.36
C TYR A 72 -2.94 11.67 1.66
N ARG A 73 -2.36 12.86 1.58
CA ARG A 73 -2.21 13.76 2.75
C ARG A 73 -3.54 14.16 3.37
N ASN A 74 -4.54 14.42 2.56
CA ASN A 74 -5.85 14.83 3.05
C ASN A 74 -6.67 13.65 3.60
N SER A 75 -6.46 12.44 3.11
CA SER A 75 -7.25 11.27 3.51
C SER A 75 -6.66 10.48 4.68
N SER A 76 -5.33 10.42 4.85
CA SER A 76 -4.72 9.58 5.89
C SER A 76 -3.53 10.19 6.63
N GLY A 77 -3.13 11.43 6.28
CA GLY A 77 -1.92 12.06 6.85
C GLY A 77 -0.65 11.83 6.04
N GLY A 78 -0.72 11.04 4.97
CA GLY A 78 0.23 11.11 3.86
C GLY A 78 1.56 10.38 3.99
N LEU A 79 1.82 9.63 5.05
CA LEU A 79 3.12 8.96 5.21
C LEU A 79 3.40 7.89 4.15
N LEU A 80 2.36 7.27 3.58
CA LEU A 80 2.54 6.24 2.57
C LEU A 80 3.25 6.80 1.34
N PHE A 81 2.81 7.94 0.82
CA PHE A 81 3.43 8.53 -0.36
C PHE A 81 4.91 8.81 -0.12
N ASP A 82 5.23 9.38 1.04
CA ASP A 82 6.60 9.72 1.41
C ASP A 82 7.47 8.49 1.71
N ALA A 83 6.86 7.40 2.19
CA ALA A 83 7.55 6.15 2.50
C ALA A 83 7.82 5.28 1.26
N PHE A 84 6.84 5.17 0.36
CA PHE A 84 6.94 4.36 -0.85
C PHE A 84 7.61 5.09 -2.00
N ARG A 85 7.57 6.42 -2.02
CA ARG A 85 8.15 7.25 -3.08
C ARG A 85 7.74 6.79 -4.48
N PRO A 86 6.43 6.71 -4.79
CA PRO A 86 5.97 6.27 -6.11
C PRO A 86 6.39 7.22 -7.23
N ASP A 87 6.83 8.44 -6.89
CA ASP A 87 7.38 9.46 -7.76
C ASP A 87 8.88 9.29 -8.07
N MET A 88 9.55 8.31 -7.44
CA MET A 88 10.98 8.09 -7.63
C MET A 88 11.24 7.28 -8.89
N ASP A 89 12.24 7.68 -9.66
CA ASP A 89 12.77 6.85 -10.73
C ASP A 89 13.36 5.55 -10.16
N MET A 90 12.71 4.45 -10.51
CA MET A 90 13.11 3.11 -10.05
C MET A 90 14.15 2.44 -10.96
N GLN A 91 14.43 3.00 -12.14
CA GLN A 91 15.31 2.38 -13.11
C GLN A 91 16.71 2.04 -12.55
N PRO A 92 17.39 2.93 -11.81
CA PRO A 92 18.71 2.61 -11.25
C PRO A 92 18.68 1.43 -10.26
N LEU A 93 17.58 1.29 -9.52
CA LEU A 93 17.38 0.17 -8.60
C LEU A 93 17.10 -1.13 -9.36
N GLU A 94 16.26 -1.07 -10.39
CA GLU A 94 15.92 -2.20 -11.26
C GLU A 94 17.19 -2.78 -11.92
N GLU A 95 18.00 -1.92 -12.54
CA GLU A 95 19.27 -2.31 -13.17
C GLU A 95 20.21 -3.00 -12.17
N LYS A 96 20.27 -2.49 -10.94
CA LYS A 96 21.09 -3.07 -9.87
C LYS A 96 20.63 -4.46 -9.45
N PHE A 97 19.32 -4.71 -9.41
CA PHE A 97 18.78 -6.04 -9.16
C PHE A 97 18.98 -6.97 -10.34
N GLN A 98 18.72 -6.48 -11.56
CA GLN A 98 18.89 -7.23 -12.79
C GLN A 98 20.34 -7.68 -12.99
N SER A 99 21.34 -6.83 -12.69
CA SER A 99 22.76 -7.19 -12.76
C SER A 99 23.14 -8.35 -11.81
N ARG A 100 22.29 -8.68 -10.85
CA ARG A 100 22.43 -9.81 -9.92
C ARG A 100 21.51 -10.99 -10.23
N GLY A 101 20.83 -10.95 -11.37
CA GLY A 101 19.91 -12.00 -11.80
C GLY A 101 18.54 -11.96 -11.13
N PHE A 102 18.19 -10.85 -10.48
CA PHE A 102 16.89 -10.68 -9.81
C PHE A 102 15.99 -9.69 -10.56
N LYS A 103 14.69 -9.95 -10.52
CA LYS A 103 13.66 -9.02 -11.00
C LYS A 103 13.14 -8.19 -9.84
N ARG A 104 13.15 -6.88 -10.01
CA ARG A 104 12.45 -5.94 -9.13
C ARG A 104 12.05 -4.72 -9.94
N GLY A 105 10.81 -4.30 -9.82
CA GLY A 105 10.31 -3.11 -10.50
C GLY A 105 9.07 -2.57 -9.81
N CYS A 106 8.86 -1.28 -9.98
CA CYS A 106 7.63 -0.62 -9.58
C CYS A 106 7.27 0.39 -10.66
N ARG A 107 6.00 0.34 -11.12
CA ARG A 107 5.42 1.32 -12.05
C ARG A 107 4.13 1.83 -11.46
N THR A 108 3.90 3.12 -11.61
CA THR A 108 2.66 3.76 -11.15
C THR A 108 1.82 4.16 -12.35
N TYR A 109 0.58 3.71 -12.33
CA TYR A 109 -0.42 4.01 -13.36
C TYR A 109 -1.52 4.88 -12.76
N CYS A 110 -2.10 5.76 -13.57
CA CYS A 110 -3.32 6.47 -13.24
C CYS A 110 -4.47 5.98 -14.12
N LEU A 111 -5.62 5.76 -13.49
CA LEU A 111 -6.89 5.50 -14.12
C LEU A 111 -7.68 6.79 -14.09
N CYS A 112 -8.02 7.31 -15.27
CA CYS A 112 -8.70 8.59 -15.43
C CYS A 112 -10.01 8.41 -16.20
N ARG A 113 -10.95 9.29 -15.94
CA ARG A 113 -12.08 9.54 -16.83
C ARG A 113 -11.91 10.95 -17.41
N GLU A 114 -11.73 11.04 -18.72
CA GLU A 114 -11.27 12.29 -19.33
C GLU A 114 -9.97 12.75 -18.62
N ASP A 115 -9.94 13.98 -18.08
CA ASP A 115 -8.76 14.52 -17.36
C ASP A 115 -8.83 14.31 -15.83
N LYS A 116 -9.90 13.66 -15.32
CA LYS A 116 -10.12 13.47 -13.90
C LYS A 116 -9.51 12.15 -13.40
N HIS A 117 -8.60 12.21 -12.45
CA HIS A 117 -8.04 11.03 -11.79
C HIS A 117 -9.10 10.32 -10.94
N LEU A 118 -9.24 9.02 -11.12
CA LEU A 118 -10.14 8.15 -10.36
C LEU A 118 -9.40 7.22 -9.42
N ALA A 119 -8.23 6.72 -9.84
CA ALA A 119 -7.39 5.87 -9.02
C ALA A 119 -5.93 5.93 -9.47
N PHE A 120 -5.03 5.59 -8.53
CA PHE A 120 -3.63 5.27 -8.80
C PHE A 120 -3.38 3.80 -8.52
N LEU A 121 -2.60 3.15 -9.40
CA LEU A 121 -2.27 1.73 -9.29
C LEU A 121 -0.74 1.57 -9.29
N LEU A 122 -0.19 1.11 -8.17
CA LEU A 122 1.22 0.79 -8.04
C LEU A 122 1.41 -0.69 -8.37
N VAL A 123 2.06 -0.96 -9.48
CA VAL A 123 2.37 -2.31 -9.98
C VAL A 123 3.76 -2.68 -9.51
N ASN A 124 3.82 -3.52 -8.49
CA ASN A 124 5.06 -4.00 -7.91
C ASN A 124 5.39 -5.38 -8.47
N GLN A 125 6.61 -5.54 -8.98
CA GLN A 125 7.14 -6.81 -9.45
C GLN A 125 8.40 -7.15 -8.67
N SER A 126 8.49 -8.38 -8.20
CA SER A 126 9.68 -8.88 -7.51
C SER A 126 9.76 -10.38 -7.63
N ASP A 127 10.97 -10.91 -7.71
CA ASP A 127 11.16 -12.36 -7.57
C ASP A 127 10.73 -12.81 -6.17
N LEU A 128 10.01 -13.93 -6.11
CA LEU A 128 9.45 -14.46 -4.87
C LEU A 128 10.51 -14.68 -3.78
N GLY A 129 11.72 -15.02 -4.17
CA GLY A 129 12.84 -15.22 -3.23
C GLY A 129 13.35 -13.93 -2.56
N LEU A 130 13.00 -12.75 -3.06
CA LEU A 130 13.38 -11.45 -2.48
C LEU A 130 12.38 -10.93 -1.46
N ASN A 131 11.18 -11.50 -1.42
CA ASN A 131 10.09 -11.01 -0.60
C ASN A 131 9.57 -12.09 0.33
N LEU A 132 9.53 -11.78 1.61
CA LEU A 132 8.86 -12.59 2.63
C LEU A 132 7.33 -12.43 2.58
N SER A 133 6.79 -11.57 1.71
CA SER A 133 5.37 -11.26 1.61
C SER A 133 4.94 -11.06 0.16
N ASP A 134 3.87 -11.73 -0.24
CA ASP A 134 3.22 -11.58 -1.54
C ASP A 134 2.77 -10.13 -1.82
N LEU A 135 2.60 -9.32 -0.78
CA LEU A 135 2.14 -7.93 -0.89
C LEU A 135 3.12 -7.03 -1.67
N LEU A 136 4.39 -7.42 -1.77
CA LEU A 136 5.40 -6.69 -2.54
C LEU A 136 5.54 -7.19 -3.99
N ASN A 137 4.72 -8.17 -4.40
CA ASN A 137 4.62 -8.66 -5.77
C ASN A 137 3.17 -8.68 -6.19
N GLY A 138 2.58 -7.52 -6.36
CA GLY A 138 1.16 -7.34 -6.64
C GLY A 138 0.80 -5.89 -6.95
N ILE A 139 -0.48 -5.61 -6.98
CA ILE A 139 -1.01 -4.28 -7.33
C ILE A 139 -1.58 -3.60 -6.08
N HIS A 140 -1.13 -2.39 -5.80
CA HIS A 140 -1.75 -1.53 -4.79
C HIS A 140 -2.59 -0.46 -5.48
N VAL A 141 -3.88 -0.46 -5.19
CA VAL A 141 -4.87 0.44 -5.78
C VAL A 141 -5.26 1.50 -4.76
N PHE A 142 -5.19 2.76 -5.15
CA PHE A 142 -5.62 3.92 -4.36
C PHE A 142 -6.75 4.61 -5.08
N ILE A 143 -7.96 4.48 -4.56
CA ILE A 143 -9.16 5.08 -5.15
C ILE A 143 -9.24 6.54 -4.72
N ILE A 144 -9.24 7.43 -5.70
CA ILE A 144 -9.32 8.89 -5.49
C ILE A 144 -10.77 9.35 -5.48
N ASP A 145 -11.57 8.84 -6.40
CA ASP A 145 -12.99 9.15 -6.52
C ASP A 145 -13.83 7.88 -6.45
N GLU A 146 -14.15 7.50 -5.22
CA GLU A 146 -14.98 6.32 -4.96
C GLU A 146 -16.38 6.42 -5.58
N LYS A 147 -16.92 7.63 -5.75
CA LYS A 147 -18.29 7.82 -6.25
C LYS A 147 -18.40 7.57 -7.76
N THR A 148 -17.34 7.86 -8.50
CA THR A 148 -17.33 7.76 -9.96
C THR A 148 -16.74 6.45 -10.45
N LEU A 149 -15.82 5.85 -9.68
CA LEU A 149 -15.16 4.60 -10.09
C LEU A 149 -16.01 3.40 -9.69
N GLU A 150 -16.50 2.69 -10.69
CA GLU A 150 -17.23 1.44 -10.53
C GLU A 150 -16.28 0.24 -10.68
N TRP A 151 -16.64 -0.89 -10.05
CA TRP A 151 -15.83 -2.11 -10.08
C TRP A 151 -15.51 -2.62 -11.50
N PRO A 152 -16.43 -2.64 -12.48
CA PRO A 152 -16.10 -3.11 -13.85
C PRO A 152 -14.98 -2.30 -14.51
N VAL A 153 -14.89 -1.00 -14.25
CA VAL A 153 -13.83 -0.14 -14.77
C VAL A 153 -12.50 -0.47 -14.10
N LEU A 154 -12.49 -0.63 -12.78
CA LEU A 154 -11.29 -1.05 -12.06
C LEU A 154 -10.85 -2.46 -12.49
N GLN A 155 -11.79 -3.37 -12.69
CA GLN A 155 -11.52 -4.72 -13.19
C GLN A 155 -10.86 -4.71 -14.57
N ALA A 156 -11.32 -3.85 -15.49
CA ALA A 156 -10.70 -3.64 -16.79
C ALA A 156 -9.25 -3.15 -16.66
N ALA A 157 -9.00 -2.19 -15.75
CA ALA A 157 -7.66 -1.69 -15.48
C ALA A 157 -6.74 -2.78 -14.91
N LEU A 158 -7.21 -3.53 -13.92
CA LEU A 158 -6.46 -4.65 -13.34
C LEU A 158 -6.15 -5.73 -14.37
N SER A 159 -7.11 -6.07 -15.22
CA SER A 159 -6.94 -7.03 -16.32
C SER A 159 -5.85 -6.58 -17.30
N SER A 160 -5.84 -5.29 -17.67
CA SER A 160 -4.82 -4.71 -18.56
C SER A 160 -3.42 -4.78 -17.96
N LEU A 161 -3.29 -4.63 -16.63
CA LEU A 161 -2.00 -4.68 -15.93
C LEU A 161 -1.57 -6.10 -15.54
N SER A 162 -2.48 -7.06 -15.58
CA SER A 162 -2.21 -8.44 -15.13
C SER A 162 -1.16 -9.17 -15.96
N GLY A 163 -0.99 -8.78 -17.22
CA GLY A 163 -0.06 -9.39 -18.16
C GLY A 163 1.42 -9.34 -17.74
N VAL A 164 1.80 -8.41 -16.84
CA VAL A 164 3.18 -8.29 -16.34
C VAL A 164 3.56 -9.36 -15.31
N TYR A 165 2.58 -10.08 -14.77
CA TYR A 165 2.78 -11.12 -13.76
C TYR A 165 2.80 -12.51 -14.38
N SER A 166 3.65 -13.39 -13.87
CA SER A 166 3.71 -14.80 -14.26
C SER A 166 2.77 -15.69 -13.44
N VAL A 167 2.26 -15.19 -12.31
CA VAL A 167 1.35 -15.92 -11.40
C VAL A 167 -0.09 -15.80 -11.87
N GLY A 168 -0.90 -16.83 -11.63
CA GLY A 168 -2.31 -16.84 -12.02
C GLY A 168 -3.22 -15.99 -11.14
N ARG A 169 -2.83 -15.78 -9.87
CA ARG A 169 -3.57 -14.99 -8.88
C ARG A 169 -2.68 -13.87 -8.36
N ILE A 170 -3.06 -12.64 -8.64
CA ILE A 170 -2.26 -11.44 -8.34
C ILE A 170 -2.74 -10.84 -7.03
N PRO A 171 -1.87 -10.77 -6.00
CA PRO A 171 -2.17 -10.05 -4.77
C PRO A 171 -2.54 -8.60 -5.07
N THR A 172 -3.72 -8.18 -4.63
CA THR A 172 -4.23 -6.82 -4.89
C THR A 172 -4.72 -6.20 -3.59
N LEU A 173 -4.14 -5.07 -3.23
CA LEU A 173 -4.53 -4.24 -2.10
C LEU A 173 -5.34 -3.05 -2.62
N VAL A 174 -6.49 -2.78 -2.03
CA VAL A 174 -7.39 -1.68 -2.42
C VAL A 174 -7.64 -0.76 -1.24
N TYR A 175 -7.33 0.50 -1.41
CA TYR A 175 -7.61 1.60 -0.47
C TYR A 175 -8.61 2.58 -1.08
N PRO A 176 -9.59 3.03 -0.32
CA PRO A 176 -9.91 2.63 1.04
C PRO A 176 -10.58 1.25 1.09
N ALA A 177 -10.51 0.61 2.27
CA ALA A 177 -11.05 -0.75 2.46
C ALA A 177 -12.57 -0.83 2.24
N THR A 178 -13.28 0.28 2.31
CA THR A 178 -14.73 0.38 2.10
C THR A 178 -15.16 0.19 0.64
N TYR A 179 -14.26 0.49 -0.30
CA TYR A 179 -14.58 0.49 -1.73
C TYR A 179 -15.16 -0.84 -2.23
N LEU A 180 -14.47 -1.96 -1.99
CA LEU A 180 -14.91 -3.26 -2.49
C LEU A 180 -16.28 -3.65 -1.93
N ALA A 181 -16.53 -3.40 -0.64
CA ALA A 181 -17.82 -3.70 -0.01
C ALA A 181 -18.95 -2.87 -0.63
N ARG A 182 -18.70 -1.61 -0.94
CA ARG A 182 -19.68 -0.74 -1.61
C ARG A 182 -20.00 -1.24 -3.03
N GLU A 183 -19.02 -1.76 -3.74
CA GLU A 183 -19.18 -2.35 -5.08
C GLU A 183 -19.74 -3.78 -5.05
N GLY A 184 -20.08 -4.33 -3.88
CA GLY A 184 -20.57 -5.71 -3.74
C GLY A 184 -19.51 -6.78 -3.97
N VAL A 185 -18.22 -6.42 -3.91
CA VAL A 185 -17.09 -7.32 -4.11
C VAL A 185 -16.57 -7.82 -2.78
N THR A 186 -16.48 -9.14 -2.62
CA THR A 186 -15.96 -9.76 -1.40
C THR A 186 -14.44 -9.69 -1.38
N ALA A 187 -13.88 -9.07 -0.35
CA ALA A 187 -12.44 -9.13 -0.08
C ALA A 187 -12.08 -10.46 0.60
N ASP A 188 -10.92 -11.02 0.27
CA ASP A 188 -10.41 -12.24 0.95
C ASP A 188 -10.08 -11.93 2.42
N LYS A 189 -9.53 -10.76 2.69
CA LYS A 189 -9.13 -10.29 4.02
C LYS A 189 -8.87 -8.77 4.01
N GLN A 190 -8.49 -8.23 5.17
CA GLN A 190 -8.04 -6.84 5.30
C GLN A 190 -6.64 -6.81 5.88
N TYR A 191 -5.89 -5.77 5.50
CA TYR A 191 -4.59 -5.43 6.06
C TYR A 191 -4.59 -3.99 6.55
N GLN A 192 -4.07 -3.82 7.75
CA GLN A 192 -3.71 -2.52 8.26
C GLN A 192 -2.25 -2.24 7.91
N LEU A 193 -1.99 -1.16 7.19
CA LEU A 193 -0.66 -0.62 7.03
C LEU A 193 -0.41 0.40 8.13
N TRP A 194 0.61 0.15 8.93
CA TRP A 194 1.14 1.12 9.87
C TRP A 194 2.45 1.67 9.34
N ILE A 195 2.60 2.99 9.41
CA ILE A 195 3.84 3.70 9.05
C ILE A 195 4.17 4.67 10.17
N MET A 196 5.45 4.78 10.50
CA MET A 196 5.98 5.76 11.44
C MET A 196 7.22 6.42 10.83
N THR A 197 7.37 7.73 11.02
CA THR A 197 8.63 8.42 10.73
C THR A 197 9.66 8.07 11.82
N GLY A 198 10.95 8.30 11.53
CA GLY A 198 12.03 8.15 12.51
C GLY A 198 11.95 9.17 13.65
N ASP A 199 13.07 9.80 13.97
CA ASP A 199 13.11 10.79 15.05
C ASP A 199 12.20 12.02 14.79
N PRO A 200 11.50 12.52 15.81
CA PRO A 200 11.57 12.11 17.23
C PRO A 200 10.61 10.95 17.61
N TYR A 201 9.86 10.38 16.67
CA TYR A 201 8.78 9.44 16.94
C TYR A 201 9.27 8.06 17.37
N SER A 202 10.51 7.68 17.04
CA SER A 202 11.14 6.44 17.52
C SER A 202 11.30 6.42 19.05
N GLU A 203 11.64 7.54 19.67
CA GLU A 203 11.70 7.65 21.13
C GLU A 203 10.32 7.58 21.77
N LEU A 204 9.34 8.29 21.19
CA LEU A 204 7.94 8.23 21.65
C LEU A 204 7.36 6.82 21.54
N PHE A 205 7.68 6.09 20.48
CA PHE A 205 7.27 4.68 20.33
C PHE A 205 7.91 3.80 21.41
N THR A 206 9.19 3.99 21.69
CA THR A 206 9.90 3.27 22.75
C THR A 206 9.26 3.49 24.11
N ASP A 207 8.94 4.75 24.43
CA ASP A 207 8.28 5.11 25.69
C ASP A 207 6.85 4.58 25.77
N TYR A 208 6.12 4.60 24.65
CA TYR A 208 4.81 3.95 24.56
C TYR A 208 4.91 2.44 24.86
N MET A 209 5.88 1.76 24.28
CA MET A 209 6.10 0.33 24.51
C MET A 209 6.41 0.02 25.97
N ARG A 210 7.30 0.82 26.60
CA ARG A 210 7.63 0.69 28.02
C ARG A 210 6.41 0.85 28.91
N ARG A 211 5.56 1.84 28.65
CA ARG A 211 4.34 2.11 29.43
C ARG A 211 3.27 1.02 29.26
N LYS A 212 3.06 0.56 28.02
CA LYS A 212 1.93 -0.36 27.70
C LYS A 212 2.25 -1.83 28.01
N PHE A 213 3.47 -2.25 27.86
CA PHE A 213 3.83 -3.66 27.98
C PHE A 213 4.59 -3.99 29.27
N ARG A 214 4.90 -3.00 30.12
CA ARG A 214 5.58 -3.17 31.41
C ARG A 214 6.66 -4.25 31.32
N VAL A 215 7.60 -4.11 30.39
CA VAL A 215 8.74 -5.04 30.31
C VAL A 215 9.54 -4.86 31.59
N ARG A 216 9.33 -5.75 32.56
CA ARG A 216 10.20 -5.86 33.71
C ARG A 216 11.47 -6.53 33.20
N TYR A 217 12.49 -5.73 32.98
CA TYR A 217 13.84 -6.28 32.94
C TYR A 217 14.16 -6.69 34.36
N GLU A 218 14.11 -7.97 34.66
CA GLU A 218 14.75 -8.49 35.85
C GLU A 218 16.24 -8.24 35.67
N GLU A 219 16.81 -7.37 36.50
CA GLU A 219 18.26 -7.20 36.51
C GLU A 219 18.86 -8.59 36.78
N PRO A 220 19.86 -9.05 36.02
CA PRO A 220 20.51 -10.31 36.31
C PRO A 220 21.03 -10.25 37.74
N PRO A 221 20.93 -11.34 38.52
CA PRO A 221 21.38 -11.35 39.89
C PRO A 221 22.83 -10.88 39.95
N LYS A 222 23.09 -9.85 40.73
CA LYS A 222 24.45 -9.35 40.99
C LYS A 222 25.26 -10.50 41.54
N LYS A 223 26.29 -10.93 40.79
CA LYS A 223 27.26 -11.93 41.25
C LYS A 223 28.13 -11.34 42.33
#